data_ce4ade38f5a85ee0c2a97accda8c67bf
#
_entry.id   ce4ade38f5a85ee0c2a97accda8c67bf
#
_cell.length_a   1.000
_cell.length_b   1.000
_cell.length_c   1.000
_cell.angle_alpha   90.00
_cell.angle_beta   90.00
_cell.angle_gamma   90.00
#
_symmetry.space_group_name_H-M   'P 1'
#
loop_
_entity.id
_entity.type
_entity.pdbx_description
1 polymer ?
#
loop_
_entity_poly.entity_id
_entity_poly.type
_entity_poly.pdbx_seq_one_letter_code
_entity_poly.pdbx_strand_id
1 'polypeptide(L)'
;MSELNTDVVVIGAGAAGLAAARRLHERNVKFLLLEARDRVGGRAYTLSSVQRSYPIELGAEFIHGTAKSTRDLLREIGEEVAPSDGQYFRMQRGRLEPESNRWTTTERILQRVDIAQPDRSVATFLDTIPRSELSAEQRADVCALVEGFDAAIVEDASIIGIAKEWRSGVNDTSHRPVHGYAPVMEHLARIAGDRLLLRAEVTRIGWSAHDITIDVVRDGEPLRVRAKRAIITLPIGVLQAGSDLFAPDLPSEKRADIDRIAMGPVLKVALEFHTAFWRELEKGRFRNAGFFQAADCQVRTVWTRVPDRSPVLMGWSGGGAALRLIERGVDPVQAALATVAALFPTVDLAAELRNAYFHDWQADPFALGAYSYLRVGGADARERLPDPVADTLFFAGEAASRDDSGTVAGAFDSGYSSADRCAK
;
A
#
# COMPACT_ATOMS: atom_id res chain seq x y z
N MET A 1 -2.12 -12.51 34.84
CA MET A 1 -2.34 -11.73 33.61
C MET A 1 -2.46 -10.25 34.01
N SER A 2 -1.60 -9.40 33.48
CA SER A 2 -1.68 -7.96 33.74
C SER A 2 -2.88 -7.36 33.01
N GLU A 3 -3.48 -6.29 33.58
CA GLU A 3 -4.62 -5.61 33.01
C GLU A 3 -4.37 -4.10 32.93
N LEU A 4 -4.69 -3.50 31.77
CA LEU A 4 -4.62 -2.06 31.54
C LEU A 4 -6.01 -1.51 31.21
N ASN A 5 -6.28 -0.26 31.61
CA ASN A 5 -7.55 0.40 31.38
C ASN A 5 -7.37 1.75 30.67
N THR A 6 -8.16 1.99 29.66
CA THR A 6 -8.17 3.23 28.87
C THR A 6 -9.57 3.60 28.44
N ASP A 7 -9.80 4.80 27.86
CA ASP A 7 -11.08 5.14 27.25
C ASP A 7 -11.18 4.60 25.82
N VAL A 8 -10.08 4.72 25.05
CA VAL A 8 -9.99 4.26 23.66
C VAL A 8 -8.76 3.38 23.49
N VAL A 9 -8.91 2.26 22.79
CA VAL A 9 -7.79 1.47 22.30
C VAL A 9 -7.67 1.62 20.79
N VAL A 10 -6.46 1.88 20.30
CA VAL A 10 -6.14 1.89 18.86
C VAL A 10 -5.36 0.62 18.55
N ILE A 11 -5.80 -0.17 17.57
CA ILE A 11 -5.20 -1.45 17.19
C ILE A 11 -4.48 -1.30 15.86
N GLY A 12 -3.16 -1.40 15.89
CA GLY A 12 -2.24 -1.19 14.77
C GLY A 12 -1.58 0.19 14.82
N ALA A 13 -0.24 0.26 14.77
CA ALA A 13 0.55 1.48 14.67
C ALA A 13 1.09 1.71 13.23
N GLY A 14 0.28 1.40 12.22
CA GLY A 14 0.45 1.88 10.86
C GLY A 14 0.06 3.36 10.73
N ALA A 15 0.09 3.90 9.51
CA ALA A 15 -0.24 5.31 9.25
C ALA A 15 -1.60 5.74 9.87
N ALA A 16 -2.64 4.94 9.70
CA ALA A 16 -3.98 5.24 10.25
C ALA A 16 -4.01 5.26 11.78
N GLY A 17 -3.39 4.25 12.42
CA GLY A 17 -3.38 4.17 13.88
C GLY A 17 -2.54 5.27 14.52
N LEU A 18 -1.42 5.62 13.92
CA LEU A 18 -0.58 6.74 14.36
C LEU A 18 -1.31 8.09 14.21
N ALA A 19 -2.03 8.30 13.10
CA ALA A 19 -2.86 9.49 12.90
C ALA A 19 -4.01 9.55 13.93
N ALA A 20 -4.67 8.43 14.19
CA ALA A 20 -5.71 8.33 15.20
C ALA A 20 -5.16 8.64 16.60
N ALA A 21 -4.03 8.07 16.96
CA ALA A 21 -3.35 8.32 18.25
C ALA A 21 -2.99 9.80 18.44
N ARG A 22 -2.44 10.43 17.39
CA ARG A 22 -2.17 11.88 17.40
C ARG A 22 -3.45 12.68 17.66
N ARG A 23 -4.54 12.38 16.93
CA ARG A 23 -5.82 13.10 17.08
C ARG A 23 -6.42 12.92 18.46
N LEU A 24 -6.38 11.70 19.03
CA LEU A 24 -6.82 11.45 20.40
C LEU A 24 -5.97 12.22 21.42
N HIS A 25 -4.65 12.30 21.19
CA HIS A 25 -3.76 13.12 22.02
C HIS A 25 -4.14 14.62 21.98
N GLU A 26 -4.34 15.18 20.79
CA GLU A 26 -4.77 16.58 20.59
C GLU A 26 -6.10 16.89 21.26
N ARG A 27 -7.00 15.88 21.38
CA ARG A 27 -8.29 15.99 22.06
C ARG A 27 -8.26 15.65 23.56
N ASN A 28 -7.07 15.35 24.11
CA ASN A 28 -6.89 14.92 25.50
C ASN A 28 -7.71 13.68 25.90
N VAL A 29 -7.98 12.78 24.94
CA VAL A 29 -8.63 11.47 25.20
C VAL A 29 -7.58 10.50 25.72
N LYS A 30 -7.90 9.75 26.78
CA LYS A 30 -7.03 8.69 27.29
C LYS A 30 -7.08 7.50 26.34
N PHE A 31 -5.92 7.09 25.79
CA PHE A 31 -5.84 5.97 24.85
C PHE A 31 -4.60 5.08 25.08
N LEU A 32 -4.67 3.88 24.52
CA LEU A 32 -3.52 2.99 24.26
C LEU A 32 -3.45 2.69 22.78
N LEU A 33 -2.23 2.58 22.24
CA LEU A 33 -1.94 2.18 20.87
C LEU A 33 -1.18 0.85 20.89
N LEU A 34 -1.78 -0.21 20.32
CA LEU A 34 -1.22 -1.56 20.30
C LEU A 34 -0.65 -1.87 18.91
N GLU A 35 0.58 -2.35 18.84
CA GLU A 35 1.24 -2.78 17.61
C GLU A 35 1.87 -4.15 17.80
N ALA A 36 1.54 -5.09 16.89
CA ALA A 36 2.02 -6.46 16.96
C ALA A 36 3.52 -6.57 16.66
N ARG A 37 4.04 -5.72 15.77
CA ARG A 37 5.47 -5.70 15.43
C ARG A 37 6.30 -4.98 16.48
N ASP A 38 7.61 -5.09 16.33
CA ASP A 38 8.62 -4.33 17.08
C ASP A 38 8.91 -2.94 16.48
N ARG A 39 8.16 -2.54 15.43
CA ARG A 39 8.28 -1.28 14.71
C ARG A 39 6.91 -0.67 14.38
N VAL A 40 6.88 0.62 14.19
CA VAL A 40 5.72 1.36 13.66
C VAL A 40 5.72 1.41 12.13
N GLY A 41 4.68 2.02 11.54
CA GLY A 41 4.55 2.28 10.11
C GLY A 41 3.77 1.20 9.34
N GLY A 42 3.64 -0.02 9.88
CA GLY A 42 2.92 -1.10 9.19
C GLY A 42 3.47 -1.38 7.80
N ARG A 43 2.66 -1.14 6.77
CA ARG A 43 3.02 -1.29 5.34
C ARG A 43 3.85 -0.13 4.75
N ALA A 44 4.06 0.96 5.46
CA ALA A 44 5.12 1.92 5.21
C ALA A 44 6.38 1.43 5.94
N TYR A 45 7.28 0.81 5.20
CA TYR A 45 8.46 0.14 5.75
C TYR A 45 9.73 0.60 5.05
N THR A 46 10.43 1.50 5.71
CA THR A 46 11.70 2.08 5.26
C THR A 46 12.87 1.37 5.94
N LEU A 47 13.81 0.83 5.17
CA LEU A 47 15.10 0.40 5.69
C LEU A 47 16.06 1.58 5.67
N SER A 48 16.38 2.10 6.85
CA SER A 48 17.41 3.11 7.06
C SER A 48 18.71 2.46 7.49
N SER A 49 19.83 3.07 7.14
CA SER A 49 21.15 2.64 7.58
C SER A 49 22.06 3.86 7.71
N VAL A 50 22.85 3.91 8.77
CA VAL A 50 23.89 4.94 8.94
C VAL A 50 24.97 4.93 7.85
N GLN A 51 25.06 3.82 7.12
CA GLN A 51 26.03 3.64 6.03
C GLN A 51 25.50 4.10 4.65
N ARG A 52 24.20 4.45 4.58
CA ARG A 52 23.52 4.88 3.35
C ARG A 52 22.90 6.25 3.53
N SER A 53 23.12 7.12 2.56
CA SER A 53 22.49 8.45 2.51
C SER A 53 21.09 8.44 1.88
N TYR A 54 20.57 7.28 1.51
CA TYR A 54 19.26 7.09 0.87
C TYR A 54 18.47 5.97 1.57
N PRO A 55 17.16 6.07 1.65
CA PRO A 55 16.30 5.01 2.18
C PRO A 55 16.06 3.91 1.15
N ILE A 56 15.71 2.71 1.62
CA ILE A 56 15.13 1.63 0.81
C ILE A 56 13.71 1.39 1.31
N GLU A 57 12.73 1.66 0.46
CA GLU A 57 11.32 1.47 0.76
C GLU A 57 10.88 0.06 0.36
N LEU A 58 10.62 -0.80 1.33
CA LEU A 58 10.07 -2.13 1.09
C LEU A 58 8.54 -2.15 0.99
N GLY A 59 7.89 -1.09 1.47
CA GLY A 59 6.44 -0.87 1.38
C GLY A 59 6.09 0.36 0.54
N ALA A 60 5.22 1.22 1.08
CA ALA A 60 4.84 2.48 0.44
C ALA A 60 6.07 3.35 0.15
N GLU A 61 6.11 3.96 -1.03
CA GLU A 61 7.21 4.80 -1.47
C GLU A 61 6.73 6.14 -2.04
N PHE A 62 5.60 6.11 -2.75
CA PHE A 62 5.13 7.29 -3.48
C PHE A 62 4.08 8.08 -2.69
N ILE A 63 4.02 9.37 -2.99
CA ILE A 63 2.96 10.29 -2.60
C ILE A 63 2.18 10.61 -3.86
N HIS A 64 1.00 10.04 -3.99
CA HIS A 64 0.13 10.23 -5.14
C HIS A 64 -0.86 11.38 -4.93
N GLY A 65 -1.21 12.08 -6.00
CA GLY A 65 -2.22 13.13 -5.99
C GLY A 65 -1.89 14.29 -5.05
N THR A 66 -2.91 14.89 -4.46
CA THR A 66 -2.76 16.04 -3.54
C THR A 66 -2.18 15.65 -2.19
N ALA A 67 -2.57 14.49 -1.65
CA ALA A 67 -2.07 13.90 -0.40
C ALA A 67 -1.81 14.92 0.72
N LYS A 68 -2.81 15.78 1.00
CA LYS A 68 -2.65 16.95 1.86
C LYS A 68 -2.12 16.59 3.24
N SER A 69 -2.71 15.61 3.90
CA SER A 69 -2.32 15.16 5.24
C SER A 69 -0.86 14.70 5.29
N THR A 70 -0.43 13.91 4.30
CA THR A 70 0.96 13.46 4.18
C THR A 70 1.91 14.64 4.00
N ARG A 71 1.60 15.57 3.10
CA ARG A 71 2.46 16.74 2.83
C ARG A 71 2.53 17.68 4.03
N ASP A 72 1.45 17.86 4.76
CA ASP A 72 1.42 18.70 5.96
C ASP A 72 2.28 18.08 7.07
N LEU A 73 2.20 16.77 7.28
CA LEU A 73 3.03 16.03 8.25
C LEU A 73 4.52 16.09 7.88
N LEU A 74 4.87 15.88 6.61
CA LEU A 74 6.26 15.96 6.15
C LEU A 74 6.81 17.38 6.36
N ARG A 75 6.03 18.42 6.05
CA ARG A 75 6.40 19.82 6.27
C ARG A 75 6.59 20.13 7.77
N GLU A 76 5.73 19.59 8.63
CA GLU A 76 5.83 19.76 10.10
C GLU A 76 7.16 19.27 10.64
N ILE A 77 7.70 18.18 10.09
CA ILE A 77 8.98 17.62 10.52
C ILE A 77 10.18 18.12 9.72
N GLY A 78 9.95 19.05 8.76
CA GLY A 78 11.01 19.58 7.90
C GLY A 78 11.52 18.59 6.86
N GLU A 79 10.73 17.56 6.52
CA GLU A 79 11.09 16.54 5.53
C GLU A 79 10.83 17.04 4.12
N GLU A 80 11.82 16.86 3.23
CA GLU A 80 11.72 17.24 1.84
C GLU A 80 10.92 16.23 1.01
N VAL A 81 10.20 16.74 0.01
CA VAL A 81 9.44 15.95 -0.96
C VAL A 81 10.00 16.18 -2.35
N ALA A 82 10.46 15.13 -3.00
CA ALA A 82 10.99 15.17 -4.36
C ALA A 82 9.96 14.67 -5.37
N PRO A 83 9.88 15.24 -6.59
CA PRO A 83 9.12 14.66 -7.68
C PRO A 83 9.71 13.31 -8.07
N SER A 84 8.86 12.38 -8.49
CA SER A 84 9.27 11.03 -8.93
C SER A 84 9.06 10.79 -10.43
N ASP A 85 8.85 11.87 -11.17
CA ASP A 85 8.61 11.93 -12.60
C ASP A 85 9.95 11.91 -13.36
N GLY A 86 10.43 10.73 -13.66
CA GLY A 86 11.55 10.54 -14.59
C GLY A 86 11.04 10.14 -15.98
N GLN A 87 12.00 10.01 -16.92
CA GLN A 87 11.67 9.48 -18.25
C GLN A 87 11.24 8.02 -18.16
N TYR A 88 10.24 7.65 -18.96
CA TYR A 88 9.78 6.28 -19.11
C TYR A 88 10.44 5.63 -20.32
N PHE A 89 10.87 4.38 -20.16
CA PHE A 89 11.41 3.55 -21.23
C PHE A 89 10.66 2.21 -21.26
N ARG A 90 10.34 1.75 -22.46
CA ARG A 90 9.75 0.43 -22.69
C ARG A 90 10.70 -0.43 -23.51
N MET A 91 10.86 -1.69 -23.11
CA MET A 91 11.53 -2.70 -23.91
C MET A 91 10.70 -3.02 -25.14
N GLN A 92 11.23 -2.75 -26.32
CA GLN A 92 10.62 -3.05 -27.62
C GLN A 92 11.66 -3.72 -28.51
N ARG A 93 11.39 -4.94 -28.95
CA ARG A 93 12.28 -5.70 -29.84
C ARG A 93 13.74 -5.76 -29.36
N GLY A 94 13.94 -5.95 -28.06
CA GLY A 94 15.25 -6.02 -27.43
C GLY A 94 15.97 -4.68 -27.22
N ARG A 95 15.27 -3.53 -27.36
CA ARG A 95 15.81 -2.19 -27.12
C ARG A 95 14.90 -1.39 -26.20
N LEU A 96 15.51 -0.53 -25.39
CA LEU A 96 14.80 0.43 -24.55
C LEU A 96 14.46 1.67 -25.36
N GLU A 97 13.16 1.92 -25.60
CA GLU A 97 12.68 3.10 -26.32
C GLU A 97 11.90 4.01 -25.36
N PRO A 98 12.00 5.35 -25.51
CA PRO A 98 11.23 6.30 -24.72
C PRO A 98 9.72 6.08 -24.91
N GLU A 99 8.96 6.15 -23.80
CA GLU A 99 7.51 6.03 -23.81
C GLU A 99 6.85 7.25 -23.16
N SER A 100 6.04 8.00 -23.92
CA SER A 100 5.42 9.24 -23.44
C SER A 100 3.91 9.12 -23.12
N ASN A 101 3.23 8.09 -23.61
CA ASN A 101 1.76 8.02 -23.60
C ASN A 101 1.21 6.78 -22.87
N ARG A 102 1.91 6.30 -21.86
CA ARG A 102 1.60 5.05 -21.14
C ARG A 102 0.17 5.01 -20.57
N TRP A 103 -0.29 6.12 -20.01
CA TRP A 103 -1.58 6.21 -19.31
C TRP A 103 -2.77 6.46 -20.23
N THR A 104 -2.56 7.10 -21.37
CA THR A 104 -3.61 7.64 -22.24
C THR A 104 -4.64 6.61 -22.69
N THR A 105 -4.21 5.38 -23.02
CA THR A 105 -5.17 4.34 -23.44
C THR A 105 -6.02 3.90 -22.27
N THR A 106 -5.43 3.65 -21.09
CA THR A 106 -6.17 3.21 -19.91
C THR A 106 -7.14 4.28 -19.44
N GLU A 107 -6.70 5.54 -19.35
CA GLU A 107 -7.58 6.67 -18.98
C GLU A 107 -8.77 6.78 -19.92
N ARG A 108 -8.53 6.76 -21.22
CA ARG A 108 -9.60 6.80 -22.24
C ARG A 108 -10.60 5.64 -22.08
N ILE A 109 -10.13 4.44 -21.75
CA ILE A 109 -10.98 3.28 -21.54
C ILE A 109 -11.77 3.42 -20.23
N LEU A 110 -11.14 3.83 -19.12
CA LEU A 110 -11.81 4.01 -17.85
C LEU A 110 -12.82 5.18 -17.83
N GLN A 111 -12.60 6.21 -18.65
CA GLN A 111 -13.58 7.30 -18.85
C GLN A 111 -14.89 6.81 -19.51
N ARG A 112 -14.86 5.69 -20.25
CA ARG A 112 -16.06 5.08 -20.85
C ARG A 112 -16.93 4.29 -19.87
N VAL A 113 -16.44 4.05 -18.67
CA VAL A 113 -17.18 3.27 -17.65
C VAL A 113 -18.39 4.07 -17.19
N ASP A 114 -19.58 3.54 -17.45
CA ASP A 114 -20.82 4.06 -16.90
C ASP A 114 -21.06 3.45 -15.52
N ILE A 115 -20.86 4.26 -14.47
CA ILE A 115 -20.99 3.82 -13.08
C ILE A 115 -22.44 3.53 -12.65
N ALA A 116 -23.43 3.88 -13.48
CA ALA A 116 -24.85 3.56 -13.24
C ALA A 116 -25.24 2.16 -13.76
N GLN A 117 -24.37 1.50 -14.54
CA GLN A 117 -24.59 0.14 -15.00
C GLN A 117 -24.21 -0.88 -13.90
N PRO A 118 -24.76 -2.11 -13.97
CA PRO A 118 -24.32 -3.19 -13.10
C PRO A 118 -22.81 -3.38 -13.14
N ASP A 119 -22.20 -3.54 -11.96
CA ASP A 119 -20.76 -3.75 -11.82
C ASP A 119 -20.32 -5.08 -12.42
N ARG A 120 -19.10 -5.12 -12.90
CA ARG A 120 -18.44 -6.31 -13.47
C ARG A 120 -16.93 -6.20 -13.32
N SER A 121 -16.21 -7.29 -13.59
CA SER A 121 -14.76 -7.26 -13.51
C SER A 121 -14.14 -6.40 -14.64
N VAL A 122 -12.93 -5.89 -14.39
CA VAL A 122 -12.14 -5.19 -15.42
C VAL A 122 -11.99 -6.05 -16.66
N ALA A 123 -11.65 -7.34 -16.51
CA ALA A 123 -11.51 -8.28 -17.64
C ALA A 123 -12.81 -8.39 -18.43
N THR A 124 -13.94 -8.62 -17.78
CA THR A 124 -15.27 -8.72 -18.42
C THR A 124 -15.64 -7.42 -19.14
N PHE A 125 -15.36 -6.26 -18.52
CA PHE A 125 -15.62 -4.98 -19.17
C PHE A 125 -14.78 -4.80 -20.44
N LEU A 126 -13.50 -5.09 -20.40
CA LEU A 126 -12.63 -5.01 -21.56
C LEU A 126 -13.09 -5.94 -22.68
N ASP A 127 -13.66 -7.11 -22.37
CA ASP A 127 -14.18 -8.06 -23.36
C ASP A 127 -15.40 -7.53 -24.13
N THR A 128 -16.11 -6.53 -23.61
CA THR A 128 -17.19 -5.87 -24.34
C THR A 128 -16.71 -4.86 -25.40
N ILE A 129 -15.43 -4.49 -25.39
CA ILE A 129 -14.87 -3.51 -26.32
C ILE A 129 -14.41 -4.23 -27.60
N PRO A 130 -14.90 -3.84 -28.78
CA PRO A 130 -14.50 -4.44 -30.05
C PRO A 130 -12.98 -4.37 -30.27
N ARG A 131 -12.41 -5.41 -30.89
CA ARG A 131 -10.96 -5.45 -31.22
C ARG A 131 -10.52 -4.35 -32.19
N SER A 132 -11.44 -3.78 -32.95
CA SER A 132 -11.19 -2.62 -33.81
C SER A 132 -10.97 -1.31 -33.03
N GLU A 133 -11.47 -1.24 -31.77
CA GLU A 133 -11.32 -0.07 -30.90
C GLU A 133 -10.22 -0.28 -29.83
N LEU A 134 -9.98 -1.51 -29.41
CA LEU A 134 -8.97 -1.88 -28.43
C LEU A 134 -8.27 -3.17 -28.89
N SER A 135 -7.06 -3.04 -29.46
CA SER A 135 -6.29 -4.20 -29.93
C SER A 135 -5.93 -5.15 -28.78
N ALA A 136 -5.50 -6.36 -29.11
CA ALA A 136 -5.07 -7.33 -28.08
C ALA A 136 -3.87 -6.80 -27.25
N GLU A 137 -2.94 -6.12 -27.89
CA GLU A 137 -1.79 -5.48 -27.24
C GLU A 137 -2.24 -4.36 -26.27
N GLN A 138 -3.08 -3.45 -26.75
CA GLN A 138 -3.63 -2.37 -25.92
C GLN A 138 -4.43 -2.91 -24.72
N ARG A 139 -5.19 -4.00 -24.91
CA ARG A 139 -5.90 -4.68 -23.82
C ARG A 139 -4.92 -5.22 -22.78
N ALA A 140 -3.86 -5.88 -23.23
CA ALA A 140 -2.82 -6.39 -22.33
C ALA A 140 -2.12 -5.25 -21.57
N ASP A 141 -1.90 -4.09 -22.22
CA ASP A 141 -1.34 -2.89 -21.58
C ASP A 141 -2.28 -2.32 -20.49
N VAL A 142 -3.60 -2.26 -20.78
CA VAL A 142 -4.60 -1.81 -19.78
C VAL A 142 -4.62 -2.76 -18.58
N CYS A 143 -4.67 -4.08 -18.81
CA CYS A 143 -4.59 -5.07 -17.72
C CYS A 143 -3.30 -4.92 -16.93
N ALA A 144 -2.15 -4.83 -17.60
CA ALA A 144 -0.85 -4.69 -16.93
C ALA A 144 -0.73 -3.39 -16.11
N LEU A 145 -1.40 -2.32 -16.55
CA LEU A 145 -1.40 -1.06 -15.82
C LEU A 145 -2.29 -1.13 -14.57
N VAL A 146 -3.49 -1.70 -14.67
CA VAL A 146 -4.38 -1.95 -13.51
C VAL A 146 -3.72 -2.94 -12.53
N GLU A 147 -3.16 -4.06 -13.01
CA GLU A 147 -2.41 -4.98 -12.16
C GLU A 147 -1.23 -4.27 -11.46
N GLY A 148 -0.48 -3.45 -12.18
CA GLY A 148 0.73 -2.81 -11.68
C GLY A 148 0.48 -1.61 -10.78
N PHE A 149 -0.55 -0.81 -11.03
CA PHE A 149 -0.86 0.41 -10.26
C PHE A 149 -1.81 0.11 -9.10
N ASP A 150 -2.92 -0.60 -9.37
CA ASP A 150 -3.94 -0.89 -8.37
C ASP A 150 -3.66 -2.21 -7.61
N ALA A 151 -2.61 -2.96 -7.97
CA ALA A 151 -2.32 -4.32 -7.49
C ALA A 151 -3.53 -5.26 -7.60
N ALA A 152 -4.47 -4.94 -8.49
CA ALA A 152 -5.74 -5.61 -8.60
C ALA A 152 -5.64 -6.85 -9.50
N ILE A 153 -6.43 -7.88 -9.19
CA ILE A 153 -6.64 -9.02 -10.09
C ILE A 153 -7.77 -8.66 -11.04
N VAL A 154 -7.47 -8.48 -12.32
CA VAL A 154 -8.42 -7.91 -13.30
C VAL A 154 -9.69 -8.74 -13.50
N GLU A 155 -9.66 -10.04 -13.19
CA GLU A 155 -10.80 -10.94 -13.22
C GLU A 155 -11.76 -10.75 -12.04
N ASP A 156 -11.29 -10.18 -10.92
CA ASP A 156 -12.01 -9.98 -9.66
C ASP A 156 -12.32 -8.50 -9.38
N ALA A 157 -11.48 -7.60 -9.87
CA ALA A 157 -11.55 -6.17 -9.57
C ALA A 157 -12.78 -5.50 -10.20
N SER A 158 -13.52 -4.74 -9.40
CA SER A 158 -14.64 -3.90 -9.84
C SER A 158 -14.20 -2.85 -10.83
N ILE A 159 -14.77 -2.86 -12.04
CA ILE A 159 -14.49 -1.80 -13.03
C ILE A 159 -15.00 -0.44 -12.55
N ILE A 160 -16.11 -0.40 -11.80
CA ILE A 160 -16.64 0.83 -11.21
C ILE A 160 -15.67 1.36 -10.16
N GLY A 161 -15.12 0.47 -9.30
CA GLY A 161 -14.14 0.82 -8.28
C GLY A 161 -12.88 1.44 -8.90
N ILE A 162 -12.27 0.74 -9.87
CA ILE A 162 -11.08 1.22 -10.58
C ILE A 162 -11.37 2.56 -11.30
N ALA A 163 -12.50 2.68 -12.00
CA ALA A 163 -12.83 3.92 -12.68
C ALA A 163 -13.06 5.11 -11.73
N LYS A 164 -13.67 4.90 -10.57
CA LYS A 164 -13.84 5.94 -9.54
C LYS A 164 -12.47 6.40 -9.01
N GLU A 165 -11.59 5.46 -8.67
CA GLU A 165 -10.26 5.72 -8.14
C GLU A 165 -9.40 6.52 -9.14
N TRP A 166 -9.36 6.12 -10.40
CA TRP A 166 -8.61 6.84 -11.42
C TRP A 166 -9.18 8.24 -11.73
N ARG A 167 -10.50 8.45 -11.55
CA ARG A 167 -11.13 9.76 -11.70
C ARG A 167 -10.91 10.71 -10.52
N SER A 168 -10.46 10.19 -9.36
CA SER A 168 -10.12 11.04 -8.20
C SER A 168 -8.83 11.85 -8.39
N GLY A 169 -8.02 11.56 -9.42
CA GLY A 169 -6.75 12.21 -9.69
C GLY A 169 -5.59 11.66 -8.86
N VAL A 170 -5.74 10.48 -8.27
CA VAL A 170 -4.67 9.82 -7.50
C VAL A 170 -3.41 9.58 -8.34
N ASN A 171 -3.56 9.46 -9.65
CA ASN A 171 -2.49 9.23 -10.62
C ASN A 171 -1.92 10.51 -11.28
N ASP A 172 -2.46 11.71 -11.00
CA ASP A 172 -2.08 12.95 -11.67
C ASP A 172 -0.65 13.38 -11.38
N THR A 173 -0.18 13.16 -10.16
CA THR A 173 1.18 13.50 -9.75
C THR A 173 1.77 12.43 -8.85
N SER A 174 3.07 12.23 -8.95
CA SER A 174 3.79 11.31 -8.08
C SER A 174 5.05 11.97 -7.51
N HIS A 175 5.19 11.87 -6.20
CA HIS A 175 6.33 12.37 -5.44
C HIS A 175 6.80 11.29 -4.47
N ARG A 176 7.89 11.55 -3.76
CA ARG A 176 8.34 10.70 -2.64
C ARG A 176 8.99 11.54 -1.53
N PRO A 177 8.90 11.12 -0.26
CA PRO A 177 9.73 11.69 0.78
C PRO A 177 11.19 11.36 0.50
N VAL A 178 12.08 12.34 0.64
CA VAL A 178 13.52 12.16 0.31
C VAL A 178 14.15 11.09 1.19
N HIS A 179 13.83 11.10 2.50
CA HIS A 179 14.34 10.10 3.45
C HIS A 179 13.35 8.98 3.75
N GLY A 180 12.30 8.82 2.91
CA GLY A 180 11.27 7.79 3.07
C GLY A 180 10.21 8.14 4.10
N TYR A 181 9.36 7.15 4.40
CA TYR A 181 8.24 7.34 5.33
C TYR A 181 8.62 7.18 6.81
N ALA A 182 9.77 6.56 7.13
CA ALA A 182 10.14 6.32 8.53
C ALA A 182 10.14 7.59 9.40
N PRO A 183 10.70 8.75 8.96
CA PRO A 183 10.75 9.94 9.79
C PRO A 183 9.37 10.42 10.27
N VAL A 184 8.35 10.39 9.41
CA VAL A 184 7.00 10.82 9.79
C VAL A 184 6.32 9.80 10.69
N MET A 185 6.53 8.50 10.47
CA MET A 185 5.97 7.45 11.33
C MET A 185 6.58 7.51 12.74
N GLU A 186 7.88 7.70 12.83
CA GLU A 186 8.60 7.86 14.10
C GLU A 186 8.20 9.16 14.84
N HIS A 187 7.97 10.25 14.11
CA HIS A 187 7.46 11.49 14.70
C HIS A 187 6.10 11.27 15.36
N LEU A 188 5.17 10.64 14.68
CA LEU A 188 3.84 10.32 15.22
C LEU A 188 3.92 9.33 16.40
N ALA A 189 4.82 8.37 16.35
CA ALA A 189 5.06 7.43 17.44
C ALA A 189 5.58 8.15 18.70
N ARG A 190 6.46 9.16 18.56
CA ARG A 190 6.90 10.00 19.69
C ARG A 190 5.75 10.76 20.35
N ILE A 191 4.75 11.21 19.58
CA ILE A 191 3.54 11.84 20.13
C ILE A 191 2.72 10.84 20.96
N ALA A 192 2.63 9.58 20.51
CA ALA A 192 1.99 8.54 21.31
C ALA A 192 2.75 8.24 22.60
N GLY A 193 4.09 8.27 22.58
CA GLY A 193 4.96 8.07 23.76
C GLY A 193 4.69 6.73 24.45
N ASP A 194 4.63 6.72 25.77
CA ASP A 194 4.43 5.51 26.60
C ASP A 194 3.06 4.82 26.39
N ARG A 195 2.15 5.45 25.65
CA ARG A 195 0.86 4.85 25.27
C ARG A 195 0.98 3.88 24.10
N LEU A 196 2.10 3.89 23.37
CA LEU A 196 2.42 2.93 22.33
C LEU A 196 3.04 1.67 22.94
N LEU A 197 2.41 0.53 22.72
CA LEU A 197 2.89 -0.78 23.12
C LEU A 197 3.25 -1.57 21.85
N LEU A 198 4.55 -1.74 21.61
CA LEU A 198 5.07 -2.61 20.56
C LEU A 198 5.08 -4.07 21.01
N ARG A 199 5.19 -5.00 20.07
CA ARG A 199 5.15 -6.47 20.28
C ARG A 199 3.90 -6.90 21.07
N ALA A 200 2.80 -6.18 20.85
CA ALA A 200 1.51 -6.36 21.51
C ALA A 200 0.49 -6.86 20.47
N GLU A 201 0.51 -8.15 20.20
CA GLU A 201 -0.39 -8.80 19.25
C GLU A 201 -1.77 -8.96 19.87
N VAL A 202 -2.78 -8.38 19.24
CA VAL A 202 -4.19 -8.56 19.61
C VAL A 202 -4.66 -9.90 19.07
N THR A 203 -5.08 -10.78 19.96
CA THR A 203 -5.54 -12.13 19.63
C THR A 203 -7.06 -12.27 19.67
N ARG A 204 -7.76 -11.40 20.44
CA ARG A 204 -9.21 -11.40 20.55
C ARG A 204 -9.74 -10.04 20.98
N ILE A 205 -10.87 -9.66 20.42
CA ILE A 205 -11.64 -8.43 20.76
C ILE A 205 -13.03 -8.86 21.22
N GLY A 206 -13.20 -8.96 22.53
CA GLY A 206 -14.52 -9.11 23.15
C GLY A 206 -15.19 -7.75 23.23
N TRP A 207 -16.45 -7.63 22.79
CA TRP A 207 -17.11 -6.34 22.76
C TRP A 207 -18.62 -6.40 22.97
N SER A 208 -19.13 -5.35 23.57
CA SER A 208 -20.55 -4.97 23.62
C SER A 208 -20.64 -3.44 23.57
N ALA A 209 -21.83 -2.87 23.59
CA ALA A 209 -21.96 -1.42 23.53
C ALA A 209 -21.17 -0.74 24.66
N HIS A 210 -20.16 0.06 24.29
CA HIS A 210 -19.27 0.83 25.17
C HIS A 210 -18.49 -0.02 26.20
N ASP A 211 -18.28 -1.30 25.94
CA ASP A 211 -17.44 -2.19 26.77
C ASP A 211 -16.63 -3.11 25.88
N ILE A 212 -15.31 -3.00 25.97
CA ILE A 212 -14.35 -3.75 25.16
C ILE A 212 -13.33 -4.42 26.08
N THR A 213 -13.08 -5.68 25.83
CA THR A 213 -11.99 -6.45 26.44
C THR A 213 -11.12 -7.01 25.33
N ILE A 214 -9.83 -6.66 25.32
CA ILE A 214 -8.88 -7.12 24.32
C ILE A 214 -7.87 -8.05 24.98
N ASP A 215 -7.78 -9.26 24.45
CA ASP A 215 -6.73 -10.20 24.82
C ASP A 215 -5.52 -9.95 23.90
N VAL A 216 -4.36 -9.76 24.51
CA VAL A 216 -3.10 -9.38 23.85
C VAL A 216 -2.02 -10.34 24.30
N VAL A 217 -1.13 -10.70 23.37
CA VAL A 217 0.16 -11.32 23.71
C VAL A 217 1.25 -10.26 23.49
N ARG A 218 1.95 -9.88 24.56
CA ARG A 218 3.03 -8.89 24.50
C ARG A 218 4.32 -9.52 24.98
N ASP A 219 5.35 -9.53 24.14
CA ASP A 219 6.65 -10.18 24.44
C ASP A 219 6.49 -11.63 24.90
N GLY A 220 5.49 -12.37 24.39
CA GLY A 220 5.13 -13.73 24.76
C GLY A 220 4.25 -13.85 26.02
N GLU A 221 3.98 -12.76 26.73
CA GLU A 221 3.20 -12.76 27.96
C GLU A 221 1.75 -12.26 27.72
N PRO A 222 0.74 -12.85 28.38
CA PRO A 222 -0.63 -12.44 28.25
C PRO A 222 -0.90 -11.11 28.96
N LEU A 223 -1.50 -10.17 28.23
CA LEU A 223 -1.95 -8.87 28.69
C LEU A 223 -3.42 -8.70 28.33
N ARG A 224 -4.22 -8.09 29.20
CA ARG A 224 -5.58 -7.70 28.91
C ARG A 224 -5.74 -6.19 28.90
N VAL A 225 -6.46 -5.65 27.90
CA VAL A 225 -6.79 -4.23 27.84
C VAL A 225 -8.30 -4.07 27.88
N ARG A 226 -8.81 -3.19 28.77
CA ARG A 226 -10.20 -2.78 28.78
C ARG A 226 -10.35 -1.35 28.28
N ALA A 227 -11.37 -1.14 27.46
CA ALA A 227 -11.68 0.18 26.90
C ALA A 227 -13.19 0.35 26.68
N LYS A 228 -13.61 1.58 26.46
CA LYS A 228 -15.00 1.89 26.07
C LYS A 228 -15.19 1.76 24.56
N ARG A 229 -14.19 2.11 23.78
CA ARG A 229 -14.19 2.16 22.31
C ARG A 229 -12.86 1.63 21.74
N ALA A 230 -12.93 1.11 20.52
CA ALA A 230 -11.74 0.70 19.77
C ALA A 230 -11.70 1.32 18.38
N ILE A 231 -10.50 1.77 17.96
CA ILE A 231 -10.21 2.13 16.56
C ILE A 231 -9.37 0.99 15.98
N ILE A 232 -9.95 0.30 15.01
CA ILE A 232 -9.39 -0.90 14.38
C ILE A 232 -8.73 -0.45 13.07
N THR A 233 -7.40 -0.54 12.99
CA THR A 233 -6.63 -0.13 11.81
C THR A 233 -5.92 -1.31 11.16
N LEU A 234 -6.43 -2.51 11.39
CA LEU A 234 -5.91 -3.74 10.81
C LEU A 234 -6.13 -3.77 9.29
N PRO A 235 -5.17 -4.29 8.52
CA PRO A 235 -5.35 -4.52 7.08
C PRO A 235 -6.56 -5.42 6.79
N ILE A 236 -7.20 -5.22 5.65
CA ILE A 236 -8.36 -6.03 5.22
C ILE A 236 -8.02 -7.52 5.20
N GLY A 237 -6.84 -7.92 4.72
CA GLY A 237 -6.43 -9.32 4.73
C GLY A 237 -6.42 -9.93 6.13
N VAL A 238 -5.97 -9.18 7.12
CA VAL A 238 -5.99 -9.61 8.53
C VAL A 238 -7.41 -9.70 9.07
N LEU A 239 -8.30 -8.75 8.73
CA LEU A 239 -9.72 -8.79 9.13
C LEU A 239 -10.46 -9.97 8.49
N GLN A 240 -10.12 -10.35 7.26
CA GLN A 240 -10.69 -11.51 6.56
C GLN A 240 -10.19 -12.83 7.14
N ALA A 241 -8.91 -12.95 7.46
CA ALA A 241 -8.32 -14.17 8.03
C ALA A 241 -8.74 -14.41 9.49
N GLY A 242 -9.03 -13.34 10.23
CA GLY A 242 -9.35 -13.38 11.66
C GLY A 242 -10.82 -13.71 11.96
N SER A 243 -11.31 -14.91 11.61
CA SER A 243 -12.68 -15.33 11.87
C SER A 243 -13.06 -15.27 13.36
N ASP A 244 -12.11 -15.54 14.25
CA ASP A 244 -12.33 -15.60 15.71
C ASP A 244 -11.83 -14.34 16.45
N LEU A 245 -11.41 -13.33 15.71
CA LEU A 245 -10.86 -12.09 16.27
C LEU A 245 -11.92 -11.33 17.09
N PHE A 246 -13.17 -11.31 16.65
CA PHE A 246 -14.26 -10.60 17.31
C PHE A 246 -15.22 -11.53 18.05
N ALA A 247 -15.58 -11.16 19.29
CA ALA A 247 -16.54 -11.90 20.11
C ALA A 247 -17.51 -10.95 20.84
N PRO A 248 -18.79 -10.88 20.44
CA PRO A 248 -19.39 -11.62 19.32
C PRO A 248 -18.79 -11.23 17.97
N ASP A 249 -19.09 -12.00 16.93
CA ASP A 249 -18.66 -11.65 15.56
C ASP A 249 -19.26 -10.30 15.12
N LEU A 250 -18.66 -9.71 14.12
CA LEU A 250 -19.16 -8.46 13.52
C LEU A 250 -20.53 -8.68 12.87
N PRO A 251 -21.39 -7.65 12.80
CA PRO A 251 -22.62 -7.74 12.04
C PRO A 251 -22.38 -8.22 10.61
N SER A 252 -23.32 -9.04 10.09
CA SER A 252 -23.18 -9.64 8.74
C SER A 252 -22.94 -8.63 7.63
N GLU A 253 -23.54 -7.44 7.73
CA GLU A 253 -23.33 -6.35 6.77
C GLU A 253 -21.88 -5.84 6.81
N LYS A 254 -21.28 -5.68 8.00
CA LYS A 254 -19.88 -5.26 8.17
C LYS A 254 -18.94 -6.33 7.64
N ARG A 255 -19.21 -7.62 7.90
CA ARG A 255 -18.44 -8.73 7.31
C ARG A 255 -18.54 -8.71 5.78
N ALA A 256 -19.73 -8.54 5.23
CA ALA A 256 -19.92 -8.46 3.77
C ALA A 256 -19.15 -7.29 3.14
N ASP A 257 -19.04 -6.14 3.81
CA ASP A 257 -18.23 -5.02 3.32
C ASP A 257 -16.72 -5.35 3.35
N ILE A 258 -16.24 -5.99 4.42
CA ILE A 258 -14.86 -6.46 4.53
C ILE A 258 -14.55 -7.47 3.41
N ASP A 259 -15.44 -8.43 3.13
CA ASP A 259 -15.24 -9.48 2.13
C ASP A 259 -15.25 -8.96 0.68
N ARG A 260 -15.92 -7.81 0.44
CA ARG A 260 -15.97 -7.16 -0.88
C ARG A 260 -14.74 -6.30 -1.20
N ILE A 261 -13.83 -6.14 -0.26
CA ILE A 261 -12.55 -5.45 -0.44
C ILE A 261 -11.46 -6.52 -0.45
N ALA A 262 -10.66 -6.57 -1.50
CA ALA A 262 -9.56 -7.52 -1.60
C ALA A 262 -8.22 -6.88 -1.23
N MET A 263 -7.24 -7.71 -0.85
CA MET A 263 -5.84 -7.30 -0.72
C MET A 263 -5.07 -7.68 -1.98
N GLY A 264 -4.48 -6.69 -2.62
CA GLY A 264 -3.70 -6.87 -3.83
C GLY A 264 -2.35 -7.56 -3.56
N PRO A 265 -2.00 -8.61 -4.31
CA PRO A 265 -0.68 -9.23 -4.24
C PRO A 265 0.36 -8.36 -4.94
N VAL A 266 1.56 -8.28 -4.34
CA VAL A 266 2.68 -7.49 -4.86
C VAL A 266 4.01 -8.18 -4.58
N LEU A 267 4.89 -8.13 -5.56
CA LEU A 267 6.31 -8.38 -5.40
C LEU A 267 7.08 -7.07 -5.61
N LYS A 268 7.71 -6.56 -4.56
CA LYS A 268 8.57 -5.37 -4.57
C LYS A 268 9.97 -5.75 -4.11
N VAL A 269 10.95 -5.65 -5.01
CA VAL A 269 12.34 -6.01 -4.75
C VAL A 269 13.23 -4.79 -4.91
N ALA A 270 14.02 -4.47 -3.91
CA ALA A 270 15.06 -3.44 -4.02
C ALA A 270 16.40 -4.11 -4.35
N LEU A 271 16.98 -3.74 -5.47
CA LEU A 271 18.33 -4.16 -5.89
C LEU A 271 19.29 -2.97 -5.70
N GLU A 272 20.20 -3.10 -4.76
CA GLU A 272 21.23 -2.11 -4.47
C GLU A 272 22.52 -2.51 -5.18
N PHE A 273 23.04 -1.63 -6.01
CA PHE A 273 24.27 -1.84 -6.81
C PHE A 273 25.43 -1.06 -6.23
N HIS A 274 26.67 -1.33 -6.69
CA HIS A 274 27.83 -0.54 -6.34
C HIS A 274 27.76 0.86 -6.97
N THR A 275 27.22 0.95 -8.19
CA THR A 275 27.05 2.20 -8.92
C THR A 275 25.66 2.31 -9.53
N ALA A 276 25.20 3.52 -9.83
CA ALA A 276 24.00 3.73 -10.64
C ALA A 276 24.36 3.57 -12.14
N PHE A 277 24.86 2.39 -12.52
CA PHE A 277 25.46 2.07 -13.81
C PHE A 277 24.62 2.50 -15.02
N TRP A 278 23.31 2.38 -14.93
CA TRP A 278 22.40 2.78 -16.04
C TRP A 278 22.55 4.23 -16.44
N ARG A 279 22.99 5.09 -15.52
CA ARG A 279 23.14 6.53 -15.78
C ARG A 279 24.25 6.84 -16.78
N GLU A 280 25.22 5.96 -16.92
CA GLU A 280 26.38 6.13 -17.81
C GLU A 280 26.23 5.33 -19.12
N LEU A 281 25.28 4.39 -19.20
CA LEU A 281 25.03 3.59 -20.40
C LEU A 281 24.58 4.46 -21.57
N GLU A 282 24.93 4.06 -22.79
CA GLU A 282 24.57 4.73 -24.03
C GLU A 282 24.81 6.26 -23.98
N LYS A 283 26.00 6.64 -23.46
CA LYS A 283 26.40 8.05 -23.31
C LYS A 283 25.46 8.88 -22.42
N GLY A 284 24.88 8.25 -21.40
CA GLY A 284 24.01 8.91 -20.45
C GLY A 284 22.54 8.99 -20.86
N ARG A 285 22.10 8.15 -21.82
CA ARG A 285 20.71 8.11 -22.30
C ARG A 285 19.71 7.88 -21.16
N PHE A 286 20.06 7.07 -20.16
CA PHE A 286 19.17 6.72 -19.06
C PHE A 286 19.43 7.53 -17.78
N ARG A 287 20.17 8.65 -17.87
CA ARG A 287 20.54 9.47 -16.70
C ARG A 287 19.34 9.98 -15.90
N ASN A 288 18.25 10.29 -16.59
CA ASN A 288 16.99 10.77 -16.01
C ASN A 288 15.86 9.73 -16.15
N ALA A 289 16.20 8.46 -16.38
CA ALA A 289 15.19 7.41 -16.41
C ALA A 289 14.54 7.25 -15.03
N GLY A 290 13.22 7.36 -14.99
CA GLY A 290 12.40 7.06 -13.82
C GLY A 290 11.96 5.60 -13.84
N PHE A 291 11.47 5.13 -14.99
CA PHE A 291 10.85 3.83 -15.12
C PHE A 291 11.30 3.08 -16.37
N PHE A 292 11.45 1.76 -16.21
CA PHE A 292 11.70 0.82 -17.29
C PHE A 292 10.57 -0.22 -17.30
N GLN A 293 9.97 -0.46 -18.46
CA GLN A 293 8.90 -1.44 -18.67
C GLN A 293 9.44 -2.61 -19.49
N ALA A 294 9.28 -3.81 -18.96
CA ALA A 294 9.71 -5.07 -19.57
C ALA A 294 8.52 -6.04 -19.60
N ALA A 295 7.58 -5.84 -20.52
CA ALA A 295 6.30 -6.54 -20.57
C ALA A 295 6.44 -8.09 -20.62
N ASP A 296 7.50 -8.57 -21.30
CA ASP A 296 7.78 -10.00 -21.47
C ASP A 296 8.57 -10.62 -20.29
N CYS A 297 8.97 -9.81 -19.30
CA CYS A 297 9.69 -10.27 -18.12
C CYS A 297 8.73 -10.60 -16.96
N GLN A 298 9.23 -11.41 -16.02
CA GLN A 298 8.48 -11.78 -14.81
C GLN A 298 8.18 -10.58 -13.93
N VAL A 299 9.19 -9.76 -13.66
CA VAL A 299 9.05 -8.47 -12.97
C VAL A 299 8.94 -7.38 -14.04
N ARG A 300 7.71 -6.89 -14.28
CA ARG A 300 7.40 -6.09 -15.47
C ARG A 300 7.82 -4.64 -15.40
N THR A 301 7.96 -4.10 -14.20
CA THR A 301 8.31 -2.68 -13.98
C THR A 301 9.55 -2.60 -13.13
N VAL A 302 10.50 -1.78 -13.56
CA VAL A 302 11.68 -1.41 -12.77
C VAL A 302 11.77 0.10 -12.70
N TRP A 303 12.00 0.67 -11.53
CA TRP A 303 12.19 2.12 -11.41
C TRP A 303 13.44 2.51 -10.64
N THR A 304 13.86 3.74 -10.84
CA THR A 304 14.94 4.41 -10.14
C THR A 304 14.39 5.34 -9.08
N ARG A 305 15.27 5.96 -8.32
CA ARG A 305 14.91 6.98 -7.33
C ARG A 305 15.15 8.41 -7.80
N VAL A 306 15.01 8.69 -9.12
CA VAL A 306 15.14 10.09 -9.59
C VAL A 306 14.26 11.06 -8.77
N PRO A 307 14.76 12.29 -8.50
CA PRO A 307 16.04 12.88 -8.93
C PRO A 307 17.26 12.41 -8.12
N ASP A 308 17.04 11.61 -7.07
CA ASP A 308 18.11 10.99 -6.28
C ASP A 308 18.98 10.11 -7.18
N ARG A 309 20.29 10.12 -6.89
CA ARG A 309 21.29 9.35 -7.65
C ARG A 309 21.67 8.04 -6.97
N SER A 310 20.85 7.56 -6.04
CA SER A 310 21.10 6.30 -5.35
C SER A 310 21.23 5.14 -6.34
N PRO A 311 22.15 4.20 -6.07
CA PRO A 311 22.38 3.05 -6.94
C PRO A 311 21.35 1.94 -6.66
N VAL A 312 20.05 2.28 -6.66
CA VAL A 312 18.97 1.35 -6.36
C VAL A 312 18.01 1.27 -7.54
N LEU A 313 17.72 0.05 -7.98
CA LEU A 313 16.62 -0.28 -8.87
C LEU A 313 15.54 -1.03 -8.08
N MET A 314 14.31 -0.58 -8.22
CA MET A 314 13.16 -1.23 -7.61
C MET A 314 12.45 -2.07 -8.66
N GLY A 315 12.40 -3.38 -8.48
CA GLY A 315 11.58 -4.28 -9.29
C GLY A 315 10.18 -4.40 -8.73
N TRP A 316 9.18 -4.42 -9.60
CA TRP A 316 7.77 -4.43 -9.24
C TRP A 316 6.91 -5.31 -10.13
N SER A 317 6.07 -6.10 -9.49
CA SER A 317 4.93 -6.78 -10.09
C SER A 317 3.74 -6.67 -9.13
N GLY A 318 2.55 -6.39 -9.65
CA GLY A 318 1.31 -6.30 -8.87
C GLY A 318 0.20 -7.17 -9.47
N GLY A 319 -0.90 -7.35 -8.71
CA GLY A 319 -2.11 -8.01 -9.16
C GLY A 319 -1.91 -9.45 -9.63
N GLY A 320 -2.63 -9.86 -10.65
CA GLY A 320 -2.56 -11.21 -11.20
C GLY A 320 -1.16 -11.63 -11.67
N ALA A 321 -0.33 -10.66 -12.11
CA ALA A 321 1.07 -10.96 -12.47
C ALA A 321 1.90 -11.38 -11.26
N ALA A 322 1.78 -10.67 -10.15
CA ALA A 322 2.45 -11.03 -8.89
C ALA A 322 1.93 -12.36 -8.34
N LEU A 323 0.61 -12.56 -8.33
CA LEU A 323 -0.02 -13.80 -7.85
C LEU A 323 0.54 -15.03 -8.58
N ARG A 324 0.63 -14.98 -9.91
CA ARG A 324 1.19 -16.07 -10.72
C ARG A 324 2.65 -16.40 -10.38
N LEU A 325 3.45 -15.42 -9.99
CA LEU A 325 4.85 -15.64 -9.57
C LEU A 325 4.91 -16.28 -8.18
N ILE A 326 4.08 -15.80 -7.26
CA ILE A 326 3.97 -16.34 -5.89
C ILE A 326 3.53 -17.80 -5.92
N GLU A 327 2.45 -18.14 -6.66
CA GLU A 327 1.92 -19.49 -6.78
C GLU A 327 2.92 -20.47 -7.40
N ARG A 328 3.79 -19.99 -8.27
CA ARG A 328 4.89 -20.79 -8.86
C ARG A 328 6.11 -20.93 -7.95
N GLY A 329 6.14 -20.28 -6.80
CA GLY A 329 7.29 -20.27 -5.91
C GLY A 329 8.53 -19.63 -6.53
N VAL A 330 8.35 -18.65 -7.41
CA VAL A 330 9.47 -17.95 -8.06
C VAL A 330 10.19 -17.10 -7.00
N ASP A 331 11.53 -17.21 -6.94
CA ASP A 331 12.35 -16.34 -6.10
C ASP A 331 12.25 -14.88 -6.61
N PRO A 332 11.70 -13.94 -5.82
CA PRO A 332 11.47 -12.57 -6.25
C PRO A 332 12.74 -11.82 -6.62
N VAL A 333 13.83 -12.08 -5.90
CA VAL A 333 15.14 -11.43 -6.15
C VAL A 333 15.71 -11.90 -7.48
N GLN A 334 15.68 -13.22 -7.73
CA GLN A 334 16.16 -13.78 -9.00
C GLN A 334 15.32 -13.30 -10.18
N ALA A 335 13.99 -13.21 -10.01
CA ALA A 335 13.09 -12.68 -11.04
C ALA A 335 13.39 -11.21 -11.37
N ALA A 336 13.63 -10.38 -10.35
CA ALA A 336 13.99 -8.98 -10.54
C ALA A 336 15.37 -8.83 -11.22
N LEU A 337 16.37 -9.62 -10.80
CA LEU A 337 17.70 -9.63 -11.42
C LEU A 337 17.62 -10.07 -12.87
N ALA A 338 16.85 -11.11 -13.20
CA ALA A 338 16.66 -11.55 -14.58
C ALA A 338 16.04 -10.45 -15.46
N THR A 339 15.10 -9.67 -14.90
CA THR A 339 14.52 -8.52 -15.60
C THR A 339 15.56 -7.42 -15.83
N VAL A 340 16.36 -7.07 -14.81
CA VAL A 340 17.43 -6.06 -14.96
C VAL A 340 18.48 -6.53 -15.97
N ALA A 341 18.82 -7.83 -15.99
CA ALA A 341 19.72 -8.40 -17.00
C ALA A 341 19.16 -8.28 -18.43
N ALA A 342 17.85 -8.48 -18.59
CA ALA A 342 17.20 -8.30 -19.90
C ALA A 342 17.18 -6.82 -20.34
N LEU A 343 16.98 -5.88 -19.39
CA LEU A 343 17.01 -4.44 -19.66
C LEU A 343 18.42 -3.95 -20.02
N PHE A 344 19.47 -4.51 -19.40
CA PHE A 344 20.85 -4.05 -19.52
C PHE A 344 21.83 -5.22 -19.82
N PRO A 345 21.72 -5.87 -20.99
CA PRO A 345 22.42 -7.12 -21.27
C PRO A 345 23.95 -7.00 -21.38
N THR A 346 24.48 -5.78 -21.40
CA THR A 346 25.94 -5.52 -21.47
C THR A 346 26.59 -5.33 -20.10
N VAL A 347 25.80 -5.36 -19.02
CA VAL A 347 26.27 -5.12 -17.65
C VAL A 347 26.51 -6.44 -16.94
N ASP A 348 27.66 -6.60 -16.31
CA ASP A 348 27.92 -7.71 -15.38
C ASP A 348 27.21 -7.43 -14.04
N LEU A 349 25.96 -7.84 -13.94
CA LEU A 349 25.15 -7.62 -12.75
C LEU A 349 25.69 -8.37 -11.52
N ALA A 350 26.42 -9.46 -11.70
CA ALA A 350 27.01 -10.19 -10.57
C ALA A 350 28.14 -9.37 -9.91
N ALA A 351 28.89 -8.61 -10.71
CA ALA A 351 29.92 -7.70 -10.21
C ALA A 351 29.33 -6.39 -9.66
N GLU A 352 28.20 -5.93 -10.20
CA GLU A 352 27.56 -4.66 -9.79
C GLU A 352 26.63 -4.81 -8.60
N LEU A 353 26.00 -5.97 -8.36
CA LEU A 353 25.05 -6.16 -7.26
C LEU A 353 25.75 -6.13 -5.91
N ARG A 354 25.33 -5.22 -5.05
CA ARG A 354 25.80 -5.10 -3.66
C ARG A 354 24.90 -5.85 -2.68
N ASN A 355 23.58 -5.58 -2.73
CA ASN A 355 22.57 -6.18 -1.88
C ASN A 355 21.25 -6.29 -2.62
N ALA A 356 20.39 -7.19 -2.14
CA ALA A 356 19.00 -7.27 -2.55
C ALA A 356 18.11 -7.36 -1.30
N TYR A 357 16.96 -6.69 -1.36
CA TYR A 357 16.01 -6.65 -0.25
C TYR A 357 14.61 -6.95 -0.75
N PHE A 358 13.91 -7.77 0.01
CA PHE A 358 12.53 -8.17 -0.26
C PHE A 358 11.78 -8.33 1.05
N HIS A 359 10.50 -7.96 1.07
CA HIS A 359 9.57 -8.29 2.16
C HIS A 359 8.33 -8.94 1.56
N ASP A 360 8.02 -10.15 2.03
CA ASP A 360 6.84 -10.88 1.57
C ASP A 360 5.58 -10.38 2.29
N TRP A 361 4.91 -9.43 1.65
CA TRP A 361 3.67 -8.85 2.18
C TRP A 361 2.51 -9.84 2.22
N GLN A 362 2.52 -10.87 1.36
CA GLN A 362 1.49 -11.90 1.33
C GLN A 362 1.65 -12.89 2.49
N ALA A 363 2.88 -13.28 2.79
CA ALA A 363 3.20 -14.19 3.89
C ALA A 363 3.28 -13.49 5.25
N ASP A 364 3.37 -12.16 5.29
CA ASP A 364 3.40 -11.38 6.52
C ASP A 364 2.05 -11.47 7.25
N PRO A 365 1.98 -12.12 8.45
CA PRO A 365 0.71 -12.38 9.14
C PRO A 365 -0.02 -11.10 9.58
N PHE A 366 0.68 -9.98 9.66
CA PHE A 366 0.12 -8.69 10.04
C PHE A 366 -0.20 -7.78 8.83
N ALA A 367 -0.13 -8.31 7.61
CA ALA A 367 -0.49 -7.58 6.39
C ALA A 367 -1.40 -8.39 5.48
N LEU A 368 -1.01 -9.62 5.11
CA LEU A 368 -1.69 -10.55 4.22
C LEU A 368 -2.04 -9.89 2.88
N GLY A 369 -1.09 -9.15 2.32
CA GLY A 369 -1.18 -8.42 1.06
C GLY A 369 -0.63 -7.00 1.14
N ALA A 370 -0.58 -6.30 0.00
CA ALA A 370 0.04 -4.98 -0.09
C ALA A 370 -0.94 -3.83 0.18
N TYR A 371 -1.94 -3.62 -0.68
CA TYR A 371 -3.00 -2.62 -0.49
C TYR A 371 -4.30 -3.07 -1.14
N SER A 372 -5.39 -2.37 -0.81
CA SER A 372 -6.72 -2.87 -1.11
C SER A 372 -7.26 -2.39 -2.46
N TYR A 373 -8.05 -3.26 -3.11
CA TYR A 373 -8.91 -2.91 -4.23
C TYR A 373 -10.33 -3.43 -4.01
N LEU A 374 -11.32 -2.89 -4.74
CA LEU A 374 -12.72 -3.34 -4.64
C LEU A 374 -12.98 -4.52 -5.55
N ARG A 375 -13.64 -5.56 -5.04
CA ARG A 375 -14.18 -6.68 -5.82
C ARG A 375 -15.46 -6.28 -6.54
N VAL A 376 -15.84 -7.04 -7.56
CA VAL A 376 -17.14 -6.88 -8.22
C VAL A 376 -18.28 -6.86 -7.20
N GLY A 377 -19.17 -5.88 -7.31
CA GLY A 377 -20.27 -5.66 -6.37
C GLY A 377 -19.85 -4.99 -5.05
N GLY A 378 -18.61 -4.57 -4.92
CA GLY A 378 -18.06 -3.88 -3.74
C GLY A 378 -18.02 -2.35 -3.84
N ALA A 379 -18.62 -1.75 -4.86
CA ALA A 379 -18.50 -0.32 -5.15
C ALA A 379 -18.82 0.62 -3.95
N ASP A 380 -19.70 0.20 -3.04
CA ASP A 380 -20.09 0.98 -1.86
C ASP A 380 -19.46 0.45 -0.55
N ALA A 381 -18.74 -0.69 -0.60
CA ALA A 381 -18.18 -1.32 0.61
C ALA A 381 -17.20 -0.39 1.32
N ARG A 382 -16.32 0.30 0.55
CA ARG A 382 -15.36 1.25 1.07
C ARG A 382 -16.00 2.47 1.71
N GLU A 383 -17.18 2.89 1.22
CA GLU A 383 -17.93 4.01 1.78
C GLU A 383 -18.55 3.66 3.15
N ARG A 384 -18.98 2.38 3.33
CA ARG A 384 -19.59 1.88 4.56
C ARG A 384 -18.60 1.34 5.58
N LEU A 385 -17.39 0.92 5.14
CA LEU A 385 -16.40 0.34 6.05
C LEU A 385 -16.07 1.26 7.25
N PRO A 386 -15.95 2.60 7.11
CA PRO A 386 -15.71 3.51 8.24
C PRO A 386 -16.87 3.61 9.23
N ASP A 387 -18.09 3.16 8.88
CA ASP A 387 -19.23 3.30 9.78
C ASP A 387 -19.02 2.47 11.05
N PRO A 388 -19.22 3.06 12.25
CA PRO A 388 -18.96 2.37 13.48
C PRO A 388 -19.99 1.27 13.74
N VAL A 389 -19.57 0.24 14.46
CA VAL A 389 -20.46 -0.79 14.98
C VAL A 389 -20.80 -0.43 16.43
N ALA A 390 -22.10 -0.24 16.71
CA ALA A 390 -22.65 0.05 18.04
C ALA A 390 -21.97 1.25 18.75
N ASP A 391 -21.50 2.26 18.03
CA ASP A 391 -20.71 3.38 18.55
C ASP A 391 -19.51 2.93 19.43
N THR A 392 -19.00 1.75 19.17
CA THR A 392 -17.98 1.07 19.99
C THR A 392 -16.77 0.66 19.17
N LEU A 393 -16.96 0.04 17.99
CA LEU A 393 -15.89 -0.35 17.08
C LEU A 393 -15.85 0.60 15.89
N PHE A 394 -14.74 1.29 15.72
CA PHE A 394 -14.46 2.23 14.64
C PHE A 394 -13.39 1.62 13.72
N PHE A 395 -13.58 1.72 12.42
CA PHE A 395 -12.66 1.15 11.44
C PHE A 395 -11.93 2.26 10.69
N ALA A 396 -10.63 2.12 10.53
CA ALA A 396 -9.77 3.03 9.77
C ALA A 396 -8.66 2.27 9.05
N GLY A 397 -8.05 2.92 8.08
CA GLY A 397 -6.99 2.36 7.24
C GLY A 397 -7.14 2.84 5.80
N GLU A 398 -6.20 2.48 4.93
CA GLU A 398 -6.27 2.85 3.52
C GLU A 398 -7.52 2.27 2.83
N ALA A 399 -7.96 1.08 3.26
CA ALA A 399 -9.16 0.43 2.74
C ALA A 399 -10.46 1.15 3.11
N ALA A 400 -10.46 1.98 4.15
CA ALA A 400 -11.58 2.80 4.62
C ALA A 400 -11.52 4.25 4.10
N SER A 401 -10.55 4.60 3.26
CA SER A 401 -10.46 5.90 2.59
C SER A 401 -11.31 5.89 1.32
N ARG A 402 -12.12 6.93 1.12
CA ARG A 402 -13.01 7.05 -0.05
C ARG A 402 -12.26 7.53 -1.29
N ASP A 403 -11.41 8.53 -1.13
CA ASP A 403 -10.80 9.25 -2.24
C ASP A 403 -9.35 8.84 -2.51
N ASP A 404 -8.60 8.50 -1.45
CA ASP A 404 -7.17 8.17 -1.51
C ASP A 404 -6.91 6.72 -1.05
N SER A 405 -7.71 5.77 -1.52
CA SER A 405 -7.54 4.34 -1.18
C SER A 405 -6.18 3.79 -1.62
N GLY A 406 -5.69 2.77 -0.93
CA GLY A 406 -4.39 2.17 -1.24
C GLY A 406 -3.19 3.05 -0.88
N THR A 407 -3.39 4.26 -0.32
CA THR A 407 -2.33 5.23 -0.07
C THR A 407 -2.07 5.50 1.42
N VAL A 408 -0.88 6.03 1.72
CA VAL A 408 -0.53 6.50 3.07
C VAL A 408 -1.38 7.72 3.47
N ALA A 409 -1.70 8.60 2.51
CA ALA A 409 -2.55 9.77 2.74
C ALA A 409 -3.96 9.35 3.17
N GLY A 410 -4.58 8.44 2.42
CA GLY A 410 -5.90 7.92 2.76
C GLY A 410 -5.91 7.20 4.12
N ALA A 411 -4.82 6.51 4.47
CA ALA A 411 -4.69 5.91 5.79
C ALA A 411 -4.64 6.98 6.90
N PHE A 412 -3.86 8.06 6.74
CA PHE A 412 -3.82 9.17 7.71
C PHE A 412 -5.20 9.81 7.86
N ASP A 413 -5.85 10.18 6.75
CA ASP A 413 -7.15 10.86 6.77
C ASP A 413 -8.24 10.00 7.41
N SER A 414 -8.25 8.72 7.10
CA SER A 414 -9.14 7.74 7.71
C SER A 414 -8.91 7.63 9.22
N GLY A 415 -7.65 7.61 9.67
CA GLY A 415 -7.28 7.58 11.08
C GLY A 415 -7.75 8.83 11.84
N TYR A 416 -7.50 10.02 11.30
CA TYR A 416 -7.97 11.29 11.88
C TYR A 416 -9.51 11.33 11.97
N SER A 417 -10.19 10.96 10.89
CA SER A 417 -11.66 10.94 10.85
C SER A 417 -12.25 9.98 11.89
N SER A 418 -11.71 8.77 11.99
CA SER A 418 -12.16 7.76 12.96
C SER A 418 -11.94 8.24 14.39
N ALA A 419 -10.81 8.87 14.71
CA ALA A 419 -10.54 9.42 16.03
C ALA A 419 -11.49 10.59 16.36
N ASP A 420 -11.79 11.48 15.41
CA ASP A 420 -12.75 12.57 15.58
C ASP A 420 -14.18 12.07 15.86
N ARG A 421 -14.58 10.96 15.26
CA ARG A 421 -15.88 10.30 15.51
C ARG A 421 -15.88 9.57 16.86
N CYS A 422 -14.78 8.89 17.18
CA CYS A 422 -14.62 8.13 18.42
C CYS A 422 -14.55 9.03 19.68
N ALA A 423 -14.06 10.26 19.55
CA ALA A 423 -13.90 11.21 20.67
C ALA A 423 -15.17 11.99 21.02
N LYS A 424 -16.27 11.80 20.27
CA LYS A 424 -17.60 12.36 20.57
C LYS A 424 -18.32 11.52 21.62
#